data_3f5b1e666e06763217638f50b0a92026
#
_entry.id   3f5b1e666e06763217638f50b0a92026
#
_cell.length_a   1.000
_cell.length_b   1.000
_cell.length_c   1.000
_cell.angle_alpha   90.00
_cell.angle_beta   90.00
_cell.angle_gamma   90.00
#
_symmetry.space_group_name_H-M   'P 1'
#
loop_
_entity.id
_entity.type
_entity.pdbx_description
1 polymer ?
#
loop_
_entity_poly.entity_id
_entity_poly.type
_entity_poly.pdbx_seq_one_letter_code
_entity_poly.pdbx_strand_id
1 'polypeptide(L)'
;MAKTYNRLELDVNKKPNSIGIRPVQNDTKSRYLDVCLYENGVPINLTGEQVRITFRKADSSTFFNQGEVTDAAAGRCQFALTNEILSEAKAVEAQISVWNAGGEVLSTQVFEIYVSAAIPWTDAVESENEYGVLVVLFQEIQDALDTMHKIATTFGEPGDKAAEYGVDTFWGILEMLAQRGDVESSLQKGIKAYLNSTIETSGFLPLD
;
A
#
# COMPACT_ATOMS: atom_id res chain seq x y z
N MET A 1 -2.66 5.41 14.98
CA MET A 1 -3.73 5.28 13.99
C MET A 1 -5.01 4.87 14.71
N ALA A 2 -6.15 5.48 14.40
CA ALA A 2 -7.42 5.14 15.05
C ALA A 2 -7.90 3.77 14.62
N LYS A 3 -8.42 2.97 15.55
CA LYS A 3 -9.05 1.68 15.28
C LYS A 3 -10.57 1.86 15.40
N THR A 4 -11.31 1.24 14.49
CA THR A 4 -12.78 1.26 14.50
C THR A 4 -13.31 -0.13 14.83
N TYR A 5 -14.16 -0.19 15.82
CA TYR A 5 -14.79 -1.42 16.29
C TYR A 5 -16.27 -1.44 15.90
N ASN A 6 -16.65 -2.40 15.09
CA ASN A 6 -18.04 -2.62 14.74
C ASN A 6 -18.63 -3.63 15.71
N ARG A 7 -19.56 -3.19 16.54
CA ARG A 7 -20.19 -4.06 17.54
C ARG A 7 -21.27 -4.91 16.89
N LEU A 8 -21.28 -6.18 17.25
CA LEU A 8 -22.19 -7.19 16.73
C LEU A 8 -22.65 -8.13 17.83
N GLU A 9 -23.94 -8.40 17.87
CA GLU A 9 -24.55 -9.39 18.77
C GLU A 9 -25.08 -10.56 17.95
N LEU A 10 -24.59 -11.75 18.21
CA LEU A 10 -24.97 -12.97 17.49
C LEU A 10 -25.49 -14.02 18.46
N ASP A 11 -26.67 -14.52 18.21
CA ASP A 11 -27.22 -15.69 18.88
C ASP A 11 -26.99 -16.91 17.99
N VAL A 12 -26.33 -17.94 18.50
CA VAL A 12 -25.95 -19.13 17.71
C VAL A 12 -27.17 -19.89 17.15
N ASN A 13 -28.33 -19.78 17.81
CA ASN A 13 -29.54 -20.43 17.43
C ASN A 13 -30.46 -19.58 16.51
N LYS A 14 -30.10 -18.32 16.27
CA LYS A 14 -30.92 -17.40 15.49
C LYS A 14 -30.16 -16.88 14.28
N LYS A 15 -30.87 -16.82 13.14
CA LYS A 15 -30.33 -16.12 11.99
C LYS A 15 -30.22 -14.63 12.30
N PRO A 16 -29.03 -14.02 12.18
CA PRO A 16 -28.89 -12.60 12.46
C PRO A 16 -29.74 -11.79 11.46
N ASN A 17 -30.41 -10.77 11.96
CA ASN A 17 -31.00 -9.74 11.12
C ASN A 17 -29.89 -9.03 10.35
N SER A 18 -30.24 -8.40 9.23
CA SER A 18 -29.30 -7.68 8.37
C SER A 18 -28.27 -6.88 9.21
N ILE A 19 -27.02 -7.32 9.17
CA ILE A 19 -25.92 -6.72 9.91
C ILE A 19 -25.46 -5.50 9.12
N GLY A 20 -25.70 -4.29 9.64
CA GLY A 20 -25.36 -3.03 8.98
C GLY A 20 -23.85 -2.70 8.97
N ILE A 21 -22.98 -3.71 9.02
CA ILE A 21 -21.53 -3.52 9.01
C ILE A 21 -21.08 -3.29 7.57
N ARG A 22 -20.54 -2.08 7.32
CA ARG A 22 -20.06 -1.67 6.01
C ARG A 22 -18.64 -1.11 6.11
N PRO A 23 -17.62 -1.97 6.24
CA PRO A 23 -16.24 -1.53 6.17
C PRO A 23 -15.93 -0.99 4.77
N VAL A 24 -14.93 -0.13 4.67
CA VAL A 24 -14.48 0.42 3.39
C VAL A 24 -13.39 -0.47 2.82
N GLN A 25 -13.41 -0.64 1.51
CA GLN A 25 -12.39 -1.38 0.77
C GLN A 25 -10.99 -0.84 1.04
N ASN A 26 -10.00 -1.73 1.11
CA ASN A 26 -8.58 -1.42 1.33
C ASN A 26 -8.23 -0.81 2.70
N ASP A 27 -9.16 -0.74 3.65
CA ASP A 27 -8.81 -0.40 5.02
C ASP A 27 -7.86 -1.44 5.62
N THR A 28 -6.72 -1.00 6.14
CA THR A 28 -5.67 -1.89 6.63
C THR A 28 -5.44 -1.71 8.13
N LYS A 29 -5.52 -2.81 8.90
CA LYS A 29 -5.24 -2.85 10.36
C LYS A 29 -6.02 -1.86 11.21
N SER A 30 -7.15 -1.35 10.70
CA SER A 30 -7.97 -0.33 11.35
C SER A 30 -9.39 -0.79 11.67
N ARG A 31 -9.86 -1.88 11.07
CA ARG A 31 -11.22 -2.40 11.22
C ARG A 31 -11.27 -3.68 12.03
N TYR A 32 -12.13 -3.68 13.03
CA TYR A 32 -12.35 -4.81 13.93
C TYR A 32 -13.84 -5.08 14.10
N LEU A 33 -14.18 -6.35 14.28
CA LEU A 33 -15.48 -6.78 14.77
C LEU A 33 -15.36 -7.03 16.27
N ASP A 34 -16.22 -6.39 17.07
CA ASP A 34 -16.38 -6.63 18.51
C ASP A 34 -17.69 -7.40 18.68
N VAL A 35 -17.59 -8.69 18.92
CA VAL A 35 -18.73 -9.61 18.87
C VAL A 35 -19.10 -10.08 20.25
N CYS A 36 -20.40 -10.04 20.58
CA CYS A 36 -20.98 -10.74 21.73
C CYS A 36 -21.74 -11.96 21.25
N LEU A 37 -21.38 -13.14 21.74
CA LEU A 37 -22.02 -14.40 21.40
C LEU A 37 -23.04 -14.80 22.46
N TYR A 38 -24.24 -15.15 21.99
CA TYR A 38 -25.36 -15.57 22.85
C TYR A 38 -25.88 -16.95 22.41
N GLU A 39 -26.41 -17.66 23.39
CA GLU A 39 -27.26 -18.83 23.19
C GLU A 39 -28.63 -18.56 23.80
N ASN A 40 -29.67 -18.47 22.96
CA ASN A 40 -31.04 -18.14 23.40
C ASN A 40 -31.13 -16.86 24.27
N GLY A 41 -30.30 -15.86 23.99
CA GLY A 41 -30.25 -14.59 24.70
C GLY A 41 -29.40 -14.59 25.97
N VAL A 42 -28.72 -15.70 26.29
CA VAL A 42 -27.75 -15.79 27.39
C VAL A 42 -26.34 -15.72 26.83
N PRO A 43 -25.42 -14.88 27.36
CA PRO A 43 -24.02 -14.85 26.91
C PRO A 43 -23.35 -16.22 27.04
N ILE A 44 -22.62 -16.62 25.99
CA ILE A 44 -21.83 -17.86 26.00
C ILE A 44 -20.54 -17.62 26.79
N ASN A 45 -20.25 -18.49 27.75
CA ASN A 45 -18.98 -18.42 28.49
C ASN A 45 -17.84 -18.96 27.61
N LEU A 46 -16.91 -18.08 27.26
CA LEU A 46 -15.74 -18.35 26.42
C LEU A 46 -14.47 -18.68 27.22
N THR A 47 -14.59 -19.00 28.52
CA THR A 47 -13.42 -19.28 29.36
C THR A 47 -12.70 -20.57 28.89
N GLY A 48 -11.47 -20.43 28.44
CA GLY A 48 -10.67 -21.55 27.91
C GLY A 48 -11.00 -21.95 26.47
N GLU A 49 -11.94 -21.24 25.83
CA GLU A 49 -12.37 -21.48 24.46
C GLU A 49 -11.51 -20.71 23.46
N GLN A 50 -11.42 -21.24 22.26
CA GLN A 50 -10.83 -20.57 21.10
C GLN A 50 -11.93 -20.11 20.15
N VAL A 51 -11.78 -18.92 19.61
CA VAL A 51 -12.74 -18.34 18.68
C VAL A 51 -12.09 -18.08 17.32
N ARG A 52 -12.82 -18.39 16.26
CA ARG A 52 -12.39 -18.14 14.87
C ARG A 52 -13.54 -17.61 14.07
N ILE A 53 -13.26 -16.70 13.16
CA ILE A 53 -14.19 -16.27 12.12
C ILE A 53 -13.70 -16.79 10.77
N THR A 54 -14.59 -17.40 10.01
CA THR A 54 -14.33 -17.84 8.65
C THR A 54 -15.13 -16.97 7.71
N PHE A 55 -14.49 -16.51 6.64
CA PHE A 55 -15.08 -15.69 5.60
C PHE A 55 -15.13 -16.44 4.28
N ARG A 56 -16.18 -16.21 3.50
CA ARG A 56 -16.32 -16.70 2.13
C ARG A 56 -16.67 -15.55 1.21
N LYS A 57 -15.83 -15.32 0.21
CA LYS A 57 -16.05 -14.32 -0.83
C LYS A 57 -16.96 -14.83 -1.94
N ALA A 58 -17.39 -13.93 -2.82
CA ALA A 58 -18.23 -14.24 -3.98
C ALA A 58 -17.58 -15.19 -4.99
N ASP A 59 -16.24 -15.22 -5.06
CA ASP A 59 -15.44 -16.16 -5.86
C ASP A 59 -15.26 -17.54 -5.21
N SER A 60 -15.94 -17.78 -4.07
CA SER A 60 -15.85 -18.98 -3.25
C SER A 60 -14.51 -19.16 -2.51
N SER A 61 -13.59 -18.22 -2.58
CA SER A 61 -12.39 -18.24 -1.76
C SER A 61 -12.74 -18.08 -0.28
N THR A 62 -12.06 -18.85 0.58
CA THR A 62 -12.30 -18.86 2.03
C THR A 62 -11.07 -18.42 2.78
N PHE A 63 -11.26 -17.59 3.79
CA PHE A 63 -10.22 -17.09 4.69
C PHE A 63 -10.67 -17.25 6.12
N PHE A 64 -9.76 -17.33 7.04
CA PHE A 64 -10.11 -17.33 8.46
C PHE A 64 -9.19 -16.44 9.27
N ASN A 65 -9.73 -15.85 10.33
CA ASN A 65 -8.95 -15.11 11.32
C ASN A 65 -9.21 -15.69 12.70
N GLN A 66 -8.13 -15.88 13.46
CA GLN A 66 -8.23 -16.20 14.88
C GLN A 66 -8.72 -14.97 15.64
N GLY A 67 -9.68 -15.14 16.53
CA GLY A 67 -10.20 -14.09 17.39
C GLY A 67 -9.47 -14.01 18.72
N GLU A 68 -9.63 -12.88 19.37
CA GLU A 68 -9.19 -12.63 20.74
C GLU A 68 -10.42 -12.58 21.65
N VAL A 69 -10.45 -13.40 22.71
CA VAL A 69 -11.50 -13.31 23.73
C VAL A 69 -11.20 -12.12 24.65
N THR A 70 -12.07 -11.13 24.65
CA THR A 70 -11.89 -9.88 25.40
C THR A 70 -12.63 -9.88 26.75
N ASP A 71 -13.77 -10.58 26.83
CA ASP A 71 -14.50 -10.83 28.06
C ASP A 71 -15.19 -12.20 27.95
N ALA A 72 -14.57 -13.19 28.54
CA ALA A 72 -15.05 -14.57 28.43
C ALA A 72 -16.43 -14.78 29.07
N ALA A 73 -16.69 -14.14 30.22
CA ALA A 73 -17.96 -14.31 30.94
C ALA A 73 -19.14 -13.62 30.21
N ALA A 74 -18.85 -12.53 29.52
CA ALA A 74 -19.83 -11.82 28.70
C ALA A 74 -19.94 -12.33 27.26
N GLY A 75 -19.22 -13.39 26.90
CA GLY A 75 -19.22 -13.95 25.54
C GLY A 75 -18.59 -13.01 24.49
N ARG A 76 -17.68 -12.10 24.90
CA ARG A 76 -17.11 -11.10 24.00
C ARG A 76 -15.80 -11.54 23.40
N CYS A 77 -15.70 -11.36 22.09
CA CYS A 77 -14.49 -11.63 21.32
C CYS A 77 -14.31 -10.59 20.22
N GLN A 78 -13.08 -10.43 19.77
CA GLN A 78 -12.73 -9.49 18.71
C GLN A 78 -12.01 -10.19 17.55
N PHE A 79 -12.29 -9.72 16.35
CA PHE A 79 -11.67 -10.20 15.11
C PHE A 79 -11.19 -9.02 14.28
N ALA A 80 -9.97 -9.11 13.77
CA ALA A 80 -9.48 -8.15 12.78
C ALA A 80 -10.09 -8.44 11.41
N LEU A 81 -10.55 -7.41 10.70
CA LEU A 81 -10.86 -7.49 9.28
C LEU A 81 -9.58 -7.21 8.50
N THR A 82 -9.05 -8.24 7.86
CA THR A 82 -7.78 -8.16 7.13
C THR A 82 -7.97 -7.60 5.72
N ASN A 83 -6.87 -7.22 5.10
CA ASN A 83 -6.89 -6.66 3.74
C ASN A 83 -7.43 -7.66 2.70
N GLU A 84 -7.19 -8.95 2.89
CA GLU A 84 -7.71 -10.01 2.03
C GLU A 84 -9.24 -10.02 2.00
N ILE A 85 -9.87 -9.76 3.15
CA ILE A 85 -11.34 -9.70 3.28
C ILE A 85 -11.87 -8.42 2.64
N LEU A 86 -11.15 -7.29 2.81
CA LEU A 86 -11.54 -5.98 2.37
C LEU A 86 -11.04 -5.60 0.96
N SER A 87 -10.46 -6.53 0.21
CA SER A 87 -9.88 -6.26 -1.11
C SER A 87 -10.91 -5.99 -2.21
N GLU A 88 -12.14 -6.46 -2.05
CA GLU A 88 -13.21 -6.28 -3.03
C GLU A 88 -14.47 -5.69 -2.41
N ALA A 89 -15.06 -4.71 -3.10
CA ALA A 89 -16.32 -4.09 -2.70
C ALA A 89 -17.52 -4.99 -3.05
N LYS A 90 -17.75 -6.02 -2.25
CA LYS A 90 -18.82 -7.01 -2.40
C LYS A 90 -19.31 -7.49 -1.04
N ALA A 91 -20.39 -8.26 -1.05
CA ALA A 91 -20.83 -9.02 0.11
C ALA A 91 -19.84 -10.16 0.39
N VAL A 92 -19.48 -10.31 1.66
CA VAL A 92 -18.65 -11.38 2.18
C VAL A 92 -19.45 -12.12 3.25
N GLU A 93 -19.64 -13.42 3.08
CA GLU A 93 -20.27 -14.25 4.09
C GLU A 93 -19.30 -14.55 5.22
N ALA A 94 -19.77 -14.55 6.44
CA ALA A 94 -18.97 -14.81 7.63
C ALA A 94 -19.68 -15.77 8.57
N GLN A 95 -18.90 -16.59 9.28
CA GLN A 95 -19.35 -17.51 10.31
C GLN A 95 -18.33 -17.55 11.43
N ILE A 96 -18.78 -17.45 12.67
CA ILE A 96 -17.92 -17.59 13.85
C ILE A 96 -18.09 -18.99 14.42
N SER A 97 -16.97 -19.59 14.76
CA SER A 97 -16.90 -20.90 15.44
C SER A 97 -16.11 -20.78 16.73
N VAL A 98 -16.57 -21.46 17.74
CA VAL A 98 -15.97 -21.57 19.07
C VAL A 98 -15.56 -23.03 19.28
N TRP A 99 -14.32 -23.28 19.72
CA TRP A 99 -13.78 -24.60 20.01
C TRP A 99 -13.37 -24.69 21.46
N ASN A 100 -13.68 -25.81 22.07
CA ASN A 100 -13.14 -26.16 23.37
C ASN A 100 -11.90 -27.07 23.24
N ALA A 101 -11.22 -27.31 24.36
CA ALA A 101 -10.07 -28.19 24.41
C ALA A 101 -10.43 -29.68 24.14
N GLY A 102 -11.69 -30.06 24.24
CA GLY A 102 -12.21 -31.38 23.92
C GLY A 102 -12.46 -31.63 22.43
N GLY A 103 -12.34 -30.60 21.60
CA GLY A 103 -12.57 -30.67 20.16
C GLY A 103 -14.05 -30.48 19.76
N GLU A 104 -14.91 -30.10 20.71
CA GLU A 104 -16.28 -29.72 20.39
C GLU A 104 -16.31 -28.35 19.72
N VAL A 105 -17.21 -28.20 18.75
CA VAL A 105 -17.31 -26.98 17.93
C VAL A 105 -18.75 -26.48 17.94
N LEU A 106 -18.92 -25.21 18.33
CA LEU A 106 -20.17 -24.48 18.23
C LEU A 106 -20.03 -23.38 17.20
N SER A 107 -20.96 -23.28 16.24
CA SER A 107 -20.89 -22.28 15.18
C SER A 107 -22.16 -21.42 15.13
N THR A 108 -21.98 -20.14 14.82
CA THR A 108 -23.10 -19.22 14.53
C THR A 108 -23.76 -19.57 13.19
N GLN A 109 -24.95 -19.02 12.96
CA GLN A 109 -25.49 -18.94 11.61
C GLN A 109 -24.58 -18.01 10.74
N VAL A 110 -24.59 -18.25 9.42
CA VAL A 110 -23.86 -17.40 8.46
C VAL A 110 -24.51 -16.01 8.41
N PHE A 111 -23.67 -14.99 8.42
CA PHE A 111 -24.08 -13.61 8.26
C PHE A 111 -23.25 -12.92 7.17
N GLU A 112 -23.71 -11.78 6.70
CA GLU A 112 -23.05 -11.04 5.63
C GLU A 112 -22.46 -9.73 6.13
N ILE A 113 -21.26 -9.42 5.64
CA ILE A 113 -20.60 -8.13 5.77
C ILE A 113 -20.50 -7.53 4.37
N TYR A 114 -20.95 -6.30 4.19
CA TYR A 114 -20.92 -5.63 2.90
C TYR A 114 -19.75 -4.65 2.82
N VAL A 115 -18.72 -4.99 2.07
CA VAL A 115 -17.56 -4.11 1.85
C VAL A 115 -17.95 -3.01 0.87
N SER A 116 -17.92 -1.77 1.33
CA SER A 116 -18.19 -0.59 0.51
C SER A 116 -16.98 -0.23 -0.34
N ALA A 117 -17.21 0.17 -1.60
CA ALA A 117 -16.15 0.61 -2.48
C ALA A 117 -15.40 1.82 -1.89
N ALA A 118 -14.08 1.78 -1.94
CA ALA A 118 -13.25 2.95 -1.69
C ALA A 118 -13.22 3.84 -2.93
N ILE A 119 -13.13 5.15 -2.72
CA ILE A 119 -12.78 6.07 -3.81
C ILE A 119 -11.25 5.99 -3.95
N PRO A 120 -10.71 5.63 -5.13
CA PRO A 120 -9.27 5.61 -5.35
C PRO A 120 -8.71 7.01 -5.10
N TRP A 121 -7.80 7.12 -4.17
CA TRP A 121 -7.12 8.40 -3.89
C TRP A 121 -5.83 8.56 -4.72
N THR A 122 -5.32 7.48 -5.30
CA THR A 122 -4.11 7.47 -6.14
C THR A 122 -4.23 8.31 -7.39
N ASP A 123 -5.45 8.43 -7.94
CA ASP A 123 -5.74 9.20 -9.14
C ASP A 123 -6.54 10.47 -8.83
N ALA A 124 -6.75 10.75 -7.54
CA ALA A 124 -7.49 11.94 -7.13
C ALA A 124 -6.61 13.18 -7.29
N VAL A 125 -7.06 14.11 -8.13
CA VAL A 125 -6.48 15.44 -8.21
C VAL A 125 -6.96 16.25 -7.01
N GLU A 126 -6.05 16.88 -6.29
CA GLU A 126 -6.39 17.72 -5.14
C GLU A 126 -7.30 18.87 -5.59
N SER A 127 -8.52 18.91 -5.07
CA SER A 127 -9.62 19.74 -5.57
C SER A 127 -9.53 21.16 -5.07
N GLU A 128 -8.52 21.78 -4.79
CA GLU A 128 -8.41 23.22 -4.45
C GLU A 128 -7.03 23.63 -3.93
N ASN A 129 -5.96 23.24 -4.59
CA ASN A 129 -4.74 23.88 -4.17
C ASN A 129 -3.81 24.08 -5.38
N GLU A 130 -3.78 25.30 -5.88
CA GLU A 130 -2.66 25.78 -6.70
C GLU A 130 -1.31 25.50 -6.02
N TYR A 131 -1.31 25.28 -4.69
CA TYR A 131 -0.15 24.86 -3.89
C TYR A 131 0.29 23.41 -4.17
N GLY A 132 -0.62 22.47 -4.44
CA GLY A 132 -0.25 21.06 -4.73
C GLY A 132 0.54 20.96 -6.03
N VAL A 133 0.11 21.65 -7.07
CA VAL A 133 0.82 21.73 -8.36
C VAL A 133 2.19 22.41 -8.19
N LEU A 134 2.24 23.47 -7.38
CA LEU A 134 3.49 24.18 -7.05
C LEU A 134 4.46 23.28 -6.28
N VAL A 135 4.00 22.47 -5.34
CA VAL A 135 4.84 21.54 -4.58
C VAL A 135 5.44 20.47 -5.49
N VAL A 136 4.65 19.87 -6.39
CA VAL A 136 5.13 18.89 -7.38
C VAL A 136 6.15 19.54 -8.32
N LEU A 137 5.85 20.72 -8.85
CA LEU A 137 6.79 21.49 -9.69
C LEU A 137 8.09 21.85 -8.95
N PHE A 138 8.01 22.23 -7.67
CA PHE A 138 9.18 22.47 -6.85
C PHE A 138 10.01 21.21 -6.65
N GLN A 139 9.38 20.05 -6.44
CA GLN A 139 10.07 18.77 -6.30
C GLN A 139 10.78 18.39 -7.60
N GLU A 140 10.11 18.51 -8.73
CA GLU A 140 10.69 18.25 -10.05
C GLU A 140 11.87 19.18 -10.37
N ILE A 141 11.77 20.47 -10.00
CA ILE A 141 12.86 21.42 -10.14
C ILE A 141 14.04 21.04 -9.23
N GLN A 142 13.81 20.64 -7.99
CA GLN A 142 14.85 20.19 -7.07
C GLN A 142 15.55 18.94 -7.59
N ASP A 143 14.81 17.95 -8.07
CA ASP A 143 15.36 16.72 -8.64
C ASP A 143 16.18 17.01 -9.91
N ALA A 144 15.76 17.96 -10.73
CA ALA A 144 16.51 18.42 -11.89
C ALA A 144 17.81 19.14 -11.48
N LEU A 145 17.75 20.02 -10.47
CA LEU A 145 18.93 20.71 -9.91
C LEU A 145 19.92 19.72 -9.29
N ASP A 146 19.46 18.72 -8.55
CA ASP A 146 20.31 17.68 -7.98
C ASP A 146 20.98 16.84 -9.07
N THR A 147 20.27 16.57 -10.17
CA THR A 147 20.82 15.88 -11.33
C THR A 147 21.90 16.73 -12.01
N MET A 148 21.65 18.02 -12.21
CA MET A 148 22.64 18.95 -12.74
C MET A 148 23.86 19.08 -11.82
N HIS A 149 23.66 19.12 -10.51
CA HIS A 149 24.74 19.14 -9.52
C HIS A 149 25.60 17.86 -9.56
N LYS A 150 24.96 16.71 -9.72
CA LYS A 150 25.68 15.43 -9.90
C LYS A 150 26.48 15.41 -11.19
N ILE A 151 25.95 15.94 -12.27
CA ILE A 151 26.67 16.10 -13.53
C ILE A 151 27.87 17.05 -13.35
N ALA A 152 27.66 18.23 -12.76
CA ALA A 152 28.73 19.20 -12.50
C ALA A 152 29.81 18.63 -11.57
N THR A 153 29.46 17.92 -10.51
CA THR A 153 30.42 17.27 -9.61
C THR A 153 31.18 16.12 -10.24
N THR A 154 30.55 15.39 -11.17
CA THR A 154 31.19 14.26 -11.86
C THR A 154 32.15 14.71 -12.97
N PHE A 155 31.77 15.76 -13.70
CA PHE A 155 32.51 16.22 -14.88
C PHE A 155 33.25 17.55 -14.64
N GLY A 156 33.05 18.19 -13.49
CA GLY A 156 33.52 19.51 -13.17
C GLY A 156 32.73 20.63 -13.85
N GLU A 157 32.79 21.82 -13.27
CA GLU A 157 32.25 23.00 -13.95
C GLU A 157 33.20 23.42 -15.09
N PRO A 158 32.67 23.99 -16.20
CA PRO A 158 33.49 24.58 -17.23
C PRO A 158 34.35 25.69 -16.60
N GLY A 159 35.62 25.43 -16.44
CA GLY A 159 36.55 26.42 -15.88
C GLY A 159 36.83 27.52 -16.90
N ASP A 160 37.63 28.50 -16.47
CA ASP A 160 38.02 29.65 -17.29
C ASP A 160 38.61 29.29 -18.67
N LYS A 161 39.16 28.07 -18.80
CA LYS A 161 39.63 27.54 -20.10
C LYS A 161 38.54 27.25 -21.11
N ALA A 162 37.30 26.95 -20.66
CA ALA A 162 36.18 26.76 -21.55
C ALA A 162 35.81 28.05 -22.31
N ALA A 163 35.89 29.18 -21.62
CA ALA A 163 35.71 30.51 -22.20
C ALA A 163 36.83 30.87 -23.21
N GLU A 164 38.05 30.45 -22.92
CA GLU A 164 39.21 30.66 -23.81
C GLU A 164 39.05 29.91 -25.14
N TYR A 165 38.39 28.74 -25.14
CA TYR A 165 38.14 27.97 -26.34
C TYR A 165 36.78 28.25 -26.97
N GLY A 166 35.99 29.19 -26.43
CA GLY A 166 34.66 29.57 -26.94
C GLY A 166 33.59 28.47 -26.76
N VAL A 167 33.76 27.63 -25.75
CA VAL A 167 32.87 26.48 -25.48
C VAL A 167 32.32 26.63 -24.08
N ASP A 168 31.04 26.87 -23.96
CA ASP A 168 30.32 27.12 -22.69
C ASP A 168 29.49 25.96 -22.23
N THR A 169 29.44 24.86 -23.02
CA THR A 169 28.68 23.68 -22.68
C THR A 169 29.57 22.43 -22.55
N PHE A 170 29.18 21.51 -21.68
CA PHE A 170 29.87 20.22 -21.52
C PHE A 170 29.97 19.45 -22.85
N TRP A 171 28.94 19.45 -23.65
CA TRP A 171 28.92 18.83 -24.97
C TRP A 171 29.89 19.50 -25.95
N GLY A 172 29.95 20.80 -25.94
CA GLY A 172 30.92 21.54 -26.75
C GLY A 172 32.37 21.21 -26.35
N ILE A 173 32.66 21.02 -25.07
CA ILE A 173 33.99 20.61 -24.58
C ILE A 173 34.30 19.18 -25.10
N LEU A 174 33.36 18.25 -25.01
CA LEU A 174 33.56 16.88 -25.50
C LEU A 174 33.75 16.84 -27.02
N GLU A 175 33.01 17.63 -27.78
CA GLU A 175 33.14 17.73 -29.22
C GLU A 175 34.48 18.33 -29.62
N MET A 176 34.90 19.39 -28.93
CA MET A 176 36.24 19.97 -29.13
C MET A 176 37.38 18.98 -28.83
N LEU A 177 37.28 18.20 -27.77
CA LEU A 177 38.28 17.17 -27.43
C LEU A 177 38.28 16.04 -28.46
N ALA A 178 37.12 15.64 -28.95
CA ALA A 178 37.00 14.65 -30.00
C ALA A 178 37.62 15.09 -31.33
N GLN A 179 37.42 16.37 -31.69
CA GLN A 179 38.00 16.96 -32.91
C GLN A 179 39.54 17.13 -32.85
N ARG A 180 40.10 17.40 -31.65
CA ARG A 180 41.57 17.51 -31.46
C ARG A 180 42.32 16.17 -31.51
N GLY A 181 41.60 15.04 -31.42
CA GLY A 181 42.24 13.74 -31.39
C GLY A 181 43.03 13.45 -30.12
N ASP A 182 42.94 14.31 -29.11
CA ASP A 182 43.72 14.22 -27.86
C ASP A 182 43.16 13.14 -26.90
N VAL A 183 42.02 12.54 -27.26
CA VAL A 183 41.37 11.52 -26.45
C VAL A 183 41.54 10.17 -27.13
N GLU A 184 42.21 9.22 -26.48
CA GLU A 184 42.35 7.86 -26.98
C GLU A 184 40.94 7.24 -27.22
N SER A 185 40.83 6.43 -28.28
CA SER A 185 39.56 5.81 -28.69
C SER A 185 38.94 4.94 -27.61
N SER A 186 39.74 4.42 -26.68
CA SER A 186 39.31 3.67 -25.49
C SER A 186 38.60 4.57 -24.46
N LEU A 187 39.09 5.78 -24.29
CA LEU A 187 38.51 6.75 -23.38
C LEU A 187 37.17 7.29 -23.93
N GLN A 188 37.13 7.55 -25.25
CA GLN A 188 35.90 7.94 -25.92
C GLN A 188 34.79 6.86 -25.79
N LYS A 189 35.15 5.59 -25.98
CA LYS A 189 34.24 4.46 -25.78
C LYS A 189 33.78 4.35 -24.30
N GLY A 190 34.71 4.56 -23.36
CA GLY A 190 34.39 4.53 -21.93
C GLY A 190 33.42 5.64 -21.53
N ILE A 191 33.68 6.86 -21.99
CA ILE A 191 32.80 8.00 -21.73
C ILE A 191 31.40 7.78 -22.36
N LYS A 192 31.34 7.34 -23.60
CA LYS A 192 30.07 7.05 -24.30
C LYS A 192 29.29 5.93 -23.58
N ALA A 193 29.96 4.86 -23.14
CA ALA A 193 29.33 3.77 -22.39
C ALA A 193 28.79 4.23 -21.03
N TYR A 194 29.53 5.07 -20.32
CA TYR A 194 29.13 5.64 -19.04
C TYR A 194 27.90 6.57 -19.19
N LEU A 195 27.94 7.45 -20.20
CA LEU A 195 26.83 8.37 -20.48
C LEU A 195 25.57 7.61 -20.88
N ASN A 196 25.67 6.59 -21.72
CA ASN A 196 24.54 5.76 -22.11
C ASN A 196 23.95 5.01 -20.91
N SER A 197 24.78 4.45 -20.04
CA SER A 197 24.30 3.79 -18.81
C SER A 197 23.58 4.74 -17.86
N THR A 198 24.01 6.01 -17.80
CA THR A 198 23.38 7.04 -16.98
C THR A 198 22.07 7.52 -17.60
N ILE A 199 22.03 7.63 -18.92
CA ILE A 199 20.81 8.00 -19.68
C ILE A 199 19.75 6.90 -19.60
N GLU A 200 20.12 5.64 -19.73
CA GLU A 200 19.21 4.50 -19.56
C GLU A 200 18.58 4.46 -18.18
N THR A 201 19.38 4.75 -17.12
CA THR A 201 18.87 4.82 -15.74
C THR A 201 17.95 6.03 -15.50
N SER A 202 18.10 7.10 -16.27
CA SER A 202 17.28 8.31 -16.16
C SER A 202 16.08 8.34 -17.12
N GLY A 203 15.90 7.32 -17.96
CA GLY A 203 14.77 7.20 -18.92
C GLY A 203 14.93 8.03 -20.19
N PHE A 204 16.12 8.56 -20.46
CA PHE A 204 16.43 9.22 -21.74
C PHE A 204 16.87 8.21 -22.79
N LEU A 205 16.76 8.57 -24.09
CA LEU A 205 17.23 7.74 -25.18
C LEU A 205 18.77 7.68 -25.20
N PRO A 206 19.38 6.51 -25.45
CA PRO A 206 20.84 6.40 -25.58
C PRO A 206 21.36 7.20 -26.79
N LEU A 207 22.60 7.60 -26.71
CA LEU A 207 23.29 8.28 -27.81
C LEU A 207 23.76 7.23 -28.83
N ASP A 208 23.36 7.38 -30.08
CA ASP A 208 23.84 6.58 -31.22
C ASP A 208 25.32 6.82 -31.55
#